data_9a75b9e45b0119a6d70ae99ae28dca0f
#
_entry.id   9a75b9e45b0119a6d70ae99ae28dca0f
#
_cell.length_a   1.000
_cell.length_b   1.000
_cell.length_c   1.000
_cell.angle_alpha   90.00
_cell.angle_beta   90.00
_cell.angle_gamma   90.00
#
_symmetry.space_group_name_H-M   'P 1'
#
loop_
_entity.id
_entity.type
_entity.pdbx_description
1 polymer ?
#
loop_
_entity_poly.entity_id
_entity_poly.type
_entity_poly.pdbx_seq_one_letter_code
_entity_poly.pdbx_strand_id
1 'polypeptide(L)'
;EAIISYDELLKVKDKIYMMQKGSSFEVTEVGVNKITNKALEKLSSGMVGYVAAAIKDITKVAVGDTITLEDNPALKPLHGYKPMKPMVFSGIFPIEASKYDDLKEALEKLKLNDASLEFTPENSVALGFGFRTGFLGLLHMDIILERLEREFNLETIATTPSVVYKVGLTSGEEIEVSSPNEMPEKVKISYIKEPYIYTNIISPTEFIGPIMTLCQNKRGIYDTTEYIDETRVNIHYYIPLGEIIYDFYDKLKSYTKGYASFDYEVSDYRVSKLVKMDILLNGQIVDALSVIVHEDFAY
;
A
#
# COMPACT_ATOMS: atom_id res chain seq x y z
N GLU A 1 -11.79 -9.42 6.49
CA GLU A 1 -12.61 -9.15 7.67
C GLU A 1 -13.85 -8.37 7.26
N ALA A 2 -15.01 -8.84 7.65
CA ALA A 2 -16.29 -8.18 7.44
C ALA A 2 -17.01 -8.06 8.77
N ILE A 3 -17.83 -7.03 8.95
CA ILE A 3 -18.51 -6.77 10.21
C ILE A 3 -20.00 -7.03 10.06
N ILE A 4 -20.56 -7.68 11.08
CA ILE A 4 -21.99 -7.96 11.20
C ILE A 4 -22.65 -6.79 11.93
N SER A 5 -23.78 -6.30 11.43
CA SER A 5 -24.51 -5.19 12.04
C SER A 5 -25.01 -5.53 13.47
N TYR A 6 -25.24 -4.53 14.29
CA TYR A 6 -25.36 -4.62 15.75
C TYR A 6 -26.47 -5.55 16.28
N ASP A 7 -27.51 -5.84 15.51
CA ASP A 7 -28.68 -6.59 15.97
C ASP A 7 -28.88 -7.94 15.25
N GLU A 8 -27.98 -8.33 14.35
CA GLU A 8 -28.15 -9.50 13.53
C GLU A 8 -27.32 -10.70 14.03
N LEU A 9 -27.93 -11.85 14.07
CA LEU A 9 -27.32 -13.14 14.33
C LEU A 9 -27.07 -13.82 12.98
N LEU A 10 -25.82 -14.09 12.66
CA LEU A 10 -25.47 -14.81 11.45
C LEU A 10 -25.43 -16.32 11.70
N LYS A 11 -26.18 -17.09 10.92
CA LYS A 11 -26.31 -18.54 11.05
C LYS A 11 -25.98 -19.25 9.74
N VAL A 12 -25.74 -20.54 9.84
CA VAL A 12 -25.66 -21.44 8.66
C VAL A 12 -26.96 -21.40 7.88
N LYS A 13 -26.90 -21.36 6.56
CA LYS A 13 -27.98 -21.21 5.57
C LYS A 13 -28.59 -19.82 5.45
N ASP A 14 -28.15 -18.85 6.21
CA ASP A 14 -28.55 -17.47 5.97
C ASP A 14 -28.01 -16.99 4.62
N LYS A 15 -28.80 -16.18 3.94
CA LYS A 15 -28.35 -15.48 2.74
C LYS A 15 -27.79 -14.12 3.15
N ILE A 16 -26.50 -13.95 2.92
CA ILE A 16 -25.79 -12.73 3.22
C ILE A 16 -25.64 -11.85 1.98
N TYR A 17 -25.63 -10.55 2.21
CA TYR A 17 -25.43 -9.52 1.21
C TYR A 17 -24.21 -8.66 1.56
N MET A 18 -23.29 -8.55 0.61
CA MET A 18 -22.07 -7.73 0.70
C MET A 18 -22.43 -6.32 0.25
N MET A 19 -22.48 -5.36 1.16
CA MET A 19 -23.05 -4.04 0.90
C MET A 19 -22.24 -3.18 -0.08
N GLN A 20 -20.90 -3.28 -0.09
CA GLN A 20 -20.06 -2.53 -1.03
C GLN A 20 -20.00 -3.19 -2.41
N LYS A 21 -19.93 -4.51 -2.45
CA LYS A 21 -19.81 -5.27 -3.71
C LYS A 21 -21.15 -5.61 -4.37
N GLY A 22 -22.27 -5.48 -3.64
CA GLY A 22 -23.59 -5.73 -4.18
C GLY A 22 -23.83 -7.21 -4.56
N SER A 23 -23.27 -8.15 -3.81
CA SER A 23 -23.32 -9.58 -4.10
C SER A 23 -23.86 -10.39 -2.92
N SER A 24 -24.63 -11.43 -3.20
CA SER A 24 -25.25 -12.29 -2.20
C SER A 24 -24.67 -13.70 -2.24
N PHE A 25 -24.56 -14.33 -1.06
CA PHE A 25 -24.05 -15.68 -0.90
C PHE A 25 -24.82 -16.42 0.21
N GLU A 26 -24.89 -17.75 0.11
CA GLU A 26 -25.42 -18.59 1.17
C GLU A 26 -24.30 -19.02 2.12
N VAL A 27 -24.53 -18.86 3.41
CA VAL A 27 -23.58 -19.25 4.48
C VAL A 27 -23.60 -20.77 4.64
N THR A 28 -22.43 -21.38 4.46
CA THR A 28 -22.25 -22.82 4.64
C THR A 28 -21.76 -23.19 6.03
N GLU A 29 -20.96 -22.32 6.66
CA GLU A 29 -20.43 -22.52 8.00
C GLU A 29 -20.12 -21.18 8.66
N VAL A 30 -20.28 -21.11 9.98
CA VAL A 30 -19.82 -20.01 10.82
C VAL A 30 -19.05 -20.56 12.01
N GLY A 31 -18.09 -19.82 12.52
CA GLY A 31 -17.29 -20.27 13.64
C GLY A 31 -16.30 -19.23 14.15
N VAL A 32 -15.47 -19.66 15.07
CA VAL A 32 -14.37 -18.84 15.65
C VAL A 32 -13.02 -19.49 15.40
N ASN A 33 -12.04 -18.63 15.11
CA ASN A 33 -10.65 -19.06 14.97
C ASN A 33 -10.02 -19.17 16.36
N LYS A 34 -9.61 -20.39 16.70
CA LYS A 34 -8.77 -20.67 17.87
C LYS A 34 -7.49 -21.35 17.38
N ILE A 35 -6.82 -22.14 18.21
CA ILE A 35 -5.72 -23.00 17.75
C ILE A 35 -6.18 -23.90 16.59
N THR A 36 -7.42 -24.40 16.69
CA THR A 36 -8.14 -25.05 15.60
C THR A 36 -9.46 -24.30 15.38
N ASN A 37 -9.92 -24.21 14.12
CA ASN A 37 -11.20 -23.61 13.80
C ASN A 37 -12.32 -24.39 14.51
N LYS A 38 -13.20 -23.65 15.19
CA LYS A 38 -14.35 -24.23 15.88
C LYS A 38 -15.63 -23.70 15.25
N ALA A 39 -16.35 -24.59 14.58
CA ALA A 39 -17.68 -24.30 14.06
C ALA A 39 -18.65 -23.97 15.20
N LEU A 40 -19.53 -23.01 14.96
CA LEU A 40 -20.60 -22.57 15.85
C LEU A 40 -21.95 -22.64 15.12
N GLU A 41 -23.03 -22.63 15.88
CA GLU A 41 -24.36 -22.51 15.30
C GLU A 41 -24.67 -21.10 14.77
N LYS A 42 -24.07 -20.08 15.41
CA LYS A 42 -24.28 -18.68 15.11
C LYS A 42 -23.11 -17.81 15.55
N LEU A 43 -22.94 -16.67 14.87
CA LEU A 43 -22.12 -15.54 15.34
C LEU A 43 -23.05 -14.45 15.86
N SER A 44 -22.73 -13.89 17.03
CA SER A 44 -23.49 -12.83 17.70
C SER A 44 -22.70 -11.51 17.67
N SER A 45 -23.39 -10.41 17.89
CA SER A 45 -22.78 -9.08 18.04
C SER A 45 -21.61 -9.10 19.03
N GLY A 46 -20.50 -8.42 18.68
CA GLY A 46 -19.27 -8.40 19.45
C GLY A 46 -18.35 -9.61 19.31
N MET A 47 -18.76 -10.64 18.58
CA MET A 47 -17.91 -11.81 18.30
C MET A 47 -17.00 -11.55 17.09
N VAL A 48 -15.79 -12.07 17.17
CA VAL A 48 -14.85 -12.18 16.05
C VAL A 48 -14.81 -13.65 15.63
N GLY A 49 -15.01 -13.92 14.34
CA GLY A 49 -15.09 -15.29 13.83
C GLY A 49 -14.85 -15.36 12.34
N TYR A 50 -15.16 -16.52 11.76
CA TYR A 50 -15.12 -16.74 10.32
C TYR A 50 -16.52 -17.12 9.80
N VAL A 51 -16.73 -16.79 8.53
CA VAL A 51 -17.91 -17.15 7.76
C VAL A 51 -17.43 -17.82 6.48
N ALA A 52 -17.85 -19.05 6.25
CA ALA A 52 -17.68 -19.72 4.98
C ALA A 52 -18.98 -19.63 4.18
N ALA A 53 -18.85 -19.27 2.92
CA ALA A 53 -19.95 -19.19 1.98
C ALA A 53 -19.51 -19.74 0.60
N ALA A 54 -20.43 -20.08 -0.27
CA ALA A 54 -20.13 -20.63 -1.59
C ALA A 54 -19.62 -19.55 -2.57
N ILE A 55 -18.55 -18.84 -2.20
CA ILE A 55 -17.96 -17.77 -3.01
C ILE A 55 -17.03 -18.40 -4.05
N LYS A 56 -17.43 -18.34 -5.32
CA LYS A 56 -16.63 -18.87 -6.44
C LYS A 56 -15.76 -17.79 -7.10
N ASP A 57 -16.10 -16.52 -6.90
CA ASP A 57 -15.45 -15.38 -7.51
C ASP A 57 -15.06 -14.38 -6.41
N ILE A 58 -13.76 -14.29 -6.13
CA ILE A 58 -13.22 -13.44 -5.07
C ILE A 58 -13.42 -11.93 -5.36
N THR A 59 -13.61 -11.55 -6.61
CA THR A 59 -13.82 -10.13 -6.96
C THR A 59 -15.15 -9.60 -6.43
N LYS A 60 -16.07 -10.50 -6.05
CA LYS A 60 -17.38 -10.19 -5.47
C LYS A 60 -17.37 -9.96 -3.96
N VAL A 61 -16.21 -10.07 -3.34
CA VAL A 61 -16.02 -9.75 -1.91
C VAL A 61 -14.89 -8.75 -1.76
N ALA A 62 -14.90 -7.97 -0.68
CA ALA A 62 -13.82 -7.05 -0.36
C ALA A 62 -13.55 -7.05 1.14
N VAL A 63 -12.28 -6.86 1.51
CA VAL A 63 -11.90 -6.61 2.90
C VAL A 63 -12.47 -5.27 3.32
N GLY A 64 -13.06 -5.22 4.54
CA GLY A 64 -13.74 -4.04 5.04
C GLY A 64 -15.17 -3.86 4.57
N ASP A 65 -15.73 -4.83 3.81
CA ASP A 65 -17.14 -4.79 3.44
C ASP A 65 -18.05 -5.09 4.64
N THR A 66 -19.26 -4.55 4.63
CA THR A 66 -20.28 -4.86 5.62
C THR A 66 -21.15 -6.01 5.12
N ILE A 67 -21.23 -7.06 5.93
CA ILE A 67 -22.14 -8.19 5.68
C ILE A 67 -23.45 -7.93 6.39
N THR A 68 -24.56 -8.07 5.67
CA THR A 68 -25.93 -8.01 6.20
C THR A 68 -26.77 -9.17 5.68
N LEU A 69 -27.96 -9.38 6.22
CA LEU A 69 -28.91 -10.37 5.70
C LEU A 69 -29.54 -9.85 4.40
N GLU A 70 -29.67 -10.70 3.39
CA GLU A 70 -30.31 -10.33 2.12
C GLU A 70 -31.78 -9.97 2.30
N ASP A 71 -32.49 -10.72 3.17
CA ASP A 71 -33.92 -10.54 3.43
C ASP A 71 -34.24 -9.31 4.29
N ASN A 72 -33.26 -8.82 5.07
CA ASN A 72 -33.40 -7.65 5.91
C ASN A 72 -32.10 -6.84 5.91
N PRO A 73 -31.76 -6.15 4.81
CA PRO A 73 -30.49 -5.48 4.67
C PRO A 73 -30.40 -4.25 5.59
N ALA A 74 -29.22 -4.04 6.16
CA ALA A 74 -28.91 -2.82 6.90
C ALA A 74 -29.04 -1.59 6.00
N LEU A 75 -29.52 -0.48 6.54
CA LEU A 75 -29.75 0.75 5.77
C LEU A 75 -28.46 1.43 5.31
N LYS A 76 -27.37 1.24 6.04
CA LYS A 76 -26.06 1.86 5.77
C LYS A 76 -24.93 0.90 6.16
N PRO A 77 -23.82 0.88 5.40
CA PRO A 77 -22.64 0.13 5.81
C PRO A 77 -22.03 0.76 7.09
N LEU A 78 -21.31 -0.06 7.84
CA LEU A 78 -20.61 0.39 9.04
C LEU A 78 -19.49 1.37 8.66
N HIS A 79 -19.35 2.44 9.45
CA HIS A 79 -18.36 3.47 9.24
C HIS A 79 -16.98 3.04 9.74
N GLY A 80 -15.93 3.59 9.12
CA GLY A 80 -14.54 3.42 9.57
C GLY A 80 -13.72 2.40 8.79
N TYR A 81 -14.35 1.58 7.94
CA TYR A 81 -13.65 0.62 7.09
C TYR A 81 -13.42 1.20 5.70
N LYS A 82 -12.17 1.56 5.44
CA LYS A 82 -11.71 2.02 4.12
C LYS A 82 -10.84 0.93 3.50
N PRO A 83 -10.97 0.65 2.20
CA PRO A 83 -10.02 -0.24 1.52
C PRO A 83 -8.62 0.35 1.64
N MET A 84 -7.67 -0.49 2.02
CA MET A 84 -6.26 -0.10 2.03
C MET A 84 -5.79 0.01 0.58
N LYS A 85 -5.28 1.18 0.21
CA LYS A 85 -4.73 1.43 -1.12
C LYS A 85 -3.22 1.25 -1.08
N PRO A 86 -2.63 0.64 -2.12
CA PRO A 86 -1.19 0.62 -2.26
C PRO A 86 -0.61 2.03 -2.27
N MET A 87 0.53 2.20 -1.62
CA MET A 87 1.24 3.48 -1.55
C MET A 87 2.60 3.44 -2.24
N VAL A 88 3.17 2.25 -2.36
CA VAL A 88 4.47 1.99 -2.97
C VAL A 88 4.29 1.04 -4.14
N PHE A 89 4.90 1.36 -5.26
CA PHE A 89 4.80 0.57 -6.49
C PHE A 89 6.19 0.16 -6.96
N SER A 90 6.33 -1.12 -7.37
CA SER A 90 7.55 -1.66 -7.97
C SER A 90 7.18 -2.62 -9.09
N GLY A 91 7.99 -2.65 -10.13
CA GLY A 91 7.90 -3.69 -11.16
C GLY A 91 8.53 -4.98 -10.64
N ILE A 92 7.82 -6.09 -10.73
CA ILE A 92 8.35 -7.42 -10.41
C ILE A 92 8.49 -8.20 -11.71
N PHE A 93 9.69 -8.68 -11.98
CA PHE A 93 10.04 -9.40 -13.19
C PHE A 93 10.65 -10.77 -12.83
N PRO A 94 10.25 -11.85 -13.51
CA PRO A 94 10.91 -13.15 -13.30
C PRO A 94 12.32 -13.10 -13.90
N ILE A 95 13.31 -13.73 -13.26
CA ILE A 95 14.67 -13.84 -13.80
C ILE A 95 14.64 -14.62 -15.12
N GLU A 96 13.85 -15.69 -15.17
CA GLU A 96 13.64 -16.46 -16.39
C GLU A 96 12.35 -16.00 -17.08
N ALA A 97 12.45 -15.48 -18.30
CA ALA A 97 11.29 -14.98 -19.07
C ALA A 97 10.19 -16.04 -19.29
N SER A 98 10.56 -17.33 -19.31
CA SER A 98 9.63 -18.46 -19.42
C SER A 98 8.69 -18.61 -18.21
N LYS A 99 9.03 -18.02 -17.07
CA LYS A 99 8.25 -18.07 -15.81
C LYS A 99 7.26 -16.92 -15.64
N TYR A 100 6.95 -16.18 -16.69
CA TYR A 100 5.97 -15.08 -16.62
C TYR A 100 4.58 -15.54 -16.19
N ASP A 101 4.09 -16.64 -16.78
CA ASP A 101 2.78 -17.20 -16.45
C ASP A 101 2.75 -17.77 -15.02
N ASP A 102 3.84 -18.39 -14.57
CA ASP A 102 4.00 -18.89 -13.20
C ASP A 102 3.96 -17.71 -12.19
N LEU A 103 4.63 -16.59 -12.52
CA LEU A 103 4.61 -15.39 -11.69
C LEU A 103 3.19 -14.80 -11.61
N LYS A 104 2.47 -14.77 -12.73
CA LYS A 104 1.08 -14.33 -12.76
C LYS A 104 0.20 -15.16 -11.82
N GLU A 105 0.28 -16.49 -11.95
CA GLU A 105 -0.49 -17.43 -11.13
C GLU A 105 -0.13 -17.29 -9.65
N ALA A 106 1.14 -17.10 -9.31
CA ALA A 106 1.60 -16.89 -7.95
C ALA A 106 1.04 -15.59 -7.35
N LEU A 107 1.08 -14.48 -8.09
CA LEU A 107 0.51 -13.21 -7.66
C LEU A 107 -1.01 -13.29 -7.49
N GLU A 108 -1.72 -13.99 -8.38
CA GLU A 108 -3.15 -14.25 -8.23
C GLU A 108 -3.46 -15.03 -6.95
N LYS A 109 -2.67 -16.07 -6.63
CA LYS A 109 -2.80 -16.85 -5.40
C LYS A 109 -2.49 -16.02 -4.15
N LEU A 110 -1.43 -15.20 -4.18
CA LEU A 110 -1.09 -14.29 -3.08
C LEU A 110 -2.21 -13.29 -2.81
N LYS A 111 -2.81 -12.74 -3.86
CA LYS A 111 -3.94 -11.80 -3.77
C LYS A 111 -5.17 -12.39 -3.09
N LEU A 112 -5.36 -13.71 -3.12
CA LEU A 112 -6.45 -14.38 -2.39
C LEU A 112 -6.34 -14.19 -0.88
N ASN A 113 -5.11 -14.12 -0.37
CA ASN A 113 -4.82 -13.96 1.06
C ASN A 113 -4.48 -12.52 1.45
N ASP A 114 -4.18 -11.68 0.46
CA ASP A 114 -3.78 -10.29 0.63
C ASP A 114 -4.55 -9.37 -0.31
N ALA A 115 -5.66 -8.87 0.19
CA ALA A 115 -6.55 -8.00 -0.57
C ALA A 115 -5.96 -6.61 -0.90
N SER A 116 -4.84 -6.24 -0.26
CA SER A 116 -4.13 -5.00 -0.54
C SER A 116 -3.16 -5.11 -1.73
N LEU A 117 -2.86 -6.34 -2.17
CA LEU A 117 -1.97 -6.59 -3.29
C LEU A 117 -2.68 -6.27 -4.61
N GLU A 118 -2.19 -5.28 -5.32
CA GLU A 118 -2.64 -4.92 -6.67
C GLU A 118 -1.52 -5.11 -7.67
N PHE A 119 -1.82 -5.66 -8.83
CA PHE A 119 -0.83 -5.78 -9.89
C PHE A 119 -1.44 -5.66 -11.27
N THR A 120 -0.67 -5.11 -12.20
CA THR A 120 -1.00 -4.95 -13.63
C THR A 120 0.19 -5.39 -14.47
N PRO A 121 -0.03 -5.92 -15.68
CA PRO A 121 1.08 -6.25 -16.57
C PRO A 121 1.97 -5.03 -16.84
N GLU A 122 3.29 -5.23 -16.80
CA GLU A 122 4.30 -4.23 -17.14
C GLU A 122 5.32 -4.84 -18.11
N ASN A 123 5.88 -4.03 -18.98
CA ASN A 123 6.93 -4.43 -19.89
C ASN A 123 8.13 -3.48 -19.74
N SER A 124 9.30 -4.06 -19.51
CA SER A 124 10.58 -3.36 -19.44
C SER A 124 11.45 -3.78 -20.64
N VAL A 125 12.10 -2.80 -21.25
CA VAL A 125 13.04 -3.07 -22.35
C VAL A 125 14.23 -3.92 -21.87
N ALA A 126 14.66 -3.70 -20.62
CA ALA A 126 15.80 -4.41 -20.03
C ALA A 126 15.42 -5.77 -19.44
N LEU A 127 14.22 -5.89 -18.81
CA LEU A 127 13.82 -7.07 -18.02
C LEU A 127 12.73 -7.92 -18.68
N GLY A 128 12.12 -7.45 -19.79
CA GLY A 128 11.03 -8.13 -20.48
C GLY A 128 9.68 -7.96 -19.80
N PHE A 129 8.86 -9.01 -19.82
CA PHE A 129 7.50 -8.97 -19.26
C PHE A 129 7.50 -9.26 -17.77
N GLY A 130 6.74 -8.47 -17.02
CA GLY A 130 6.55 -8.58 -15.57
C GLY A 130 5.24 -7.93 -15.13
N PHE A 131 5.18 -7.54 -13.87
CA PHE A 131 4.00 -6.92 -13.28
C PHE A 131 4.38 -5.69 -12.47
N ARG A 132 3.70 -4.57 -12.73
CA ARG A 132 3.68 -3.41 -11.86
C ARG A 132 2.83 -3.75 -10.65
N THR A 133 3.44 -3.85 -9.49
CA THR A 133 2.80 -4.33 -8.27
C THR A 133 2.76 -3.22 -7.23
N GLY A 134 1.59 -3.04 -6.61
CA GLY A 134 1.35 -2.07 -5.56
C GLY A 134 1.40 -2.71 -4.18
N PHE A 135 2.07 -2.05 -3.24
CA PHE A 135 2.32 -2.50 -1.87
C PHE A 135 1.92 -1.43 -0.86
N LEU A 136 1.61 -1.84 0.37
CA LEU A 136 1.35 -0.92 1.48
C LEU A 136 2.61 -0.19 1.96
N GLY A 137 3.79 -0.75 1.71
CA GLY A 137 5.09 -0.22 2.06
C GLY A 137 6.21 -1.21 1.72
N LEU A 138 7.47 -0.89 2.02
CA LEU A 138 8.62 -1.74 1.71
C LEU A 138 8.56 -3.10 2.40
N LEU A 139 8.22 -3.15 3.67
CA LEU A 139 8.11 -4.42 4.39
C LEU A 139 7.09 -5.36 3.74
N HIS A 140 5.97 -4.81 3.26
CA HIS A 140 4.99 -5.60 2.52
C HIS A 140 5.58 -6.13 1.21
N MET A 141 6.34 -5.30 0.49
CA MET A 141 7.05 -5.72 -0.73
C MET A 141 8.03 -6.86 -0.44
N ASP A 142 8.86 -6.72 0.60
CA ASP A 142 9.86 -7.74 0.96
C ASP A 142 9.19 -9.07 1.32
N ILE A 143 8.08 -9.03 2.07
CA ILE A 143 7.30 -10.23 2.41
C ILE A 143 6.75 -10.90 1.15
N ILE A 144 6.20 -10.14 0.20
CA ILE A 144 5.67 -10.70 -1.04
C ILE A 144 6.79 -11.32 -1.90
N LEU A 145 7.95 -10.65 -2.02
CA LEU A 145 9.10 -11.18 -2.74
C LEU A 145 9.62 -12.47 -2.11
N GLU A 146 9.76 -12.51 -0.79
CA GLU A 146 10.16 -13.70 -0.06
C GLU A 146 9.16 -14.86 -0.20
N ARG A 147 7.87 -14.57 -0.22
CA ARG A 147 6.81 -15.56 -0.47
C ARG A 147 6.85 -16.10 -1.90
N LEU A 148 7.10 -15.25 -2.91
CA LEU A 148 7.30 -15.70 -4.29
C LEU A 148 8.46 -16.69 -4.40
N GLU A 149 9.56 -16.41 -3.72
CA GLU A 149 10.72 -17.30 -3.70
C GLU A 149 10.44 -18.60 -2.93
N ARG A 150 9.94 -18.52 -1.68
CA ARG A 150 9.79 -19.68 -0.79
C ARG A 150 8.58 -20.56 -1.10
N GLU A 151 7.42 -19.97 -1.42
CA GLU A 151 6.19 -20.74 -1.63
C GLU A 151 6.03 -21.21 -3.09
N PHE A 152 6.56 -20.42 -4.06
CA PHE A 152 6.37 -20.67 -5.49
C PHE A 152 7.66 -21.01 -6.22
N ASN A 153 8.82 -20.96 -5.56
CA ASN A 153 10.15 -21.18 -6.15
C ASN A 153 10.39 -20.27 -7.37
N LEU A 154 10.02 -19.00 -7.25
CA LEU A 154 10.17 -17.97 -8.27
C LEU A 154 11.20 -16.95 -7.82
N GLU A 155 12.34 -16.95 -8.48
CA GLU A 155 13.33 -15.88 -8.34
C GLU A 155 12.90 -14.67 -9.18
N THR A 156 12.83 -13.51 -8.56
CA THR A 156 12.33 -12.28 -9.17
C THR A 156 13.28 -11.11 -9.01
N ILE A 157 13.21 -10.16 -9.94
CA ILE A 157 13.87 -8.86 -9.85
C ILE A 157 12.81 -7.82 -9.57
N ALA A 158 13.00 -7.05 -8.50
CA ALA A 158 12.18 -5.88 -8.21
C ALA A 158 12.87 -4.60 -8.69
N THR A 159 12.14 -3.74 -9.40
CA THR A 159 12.65 -2.41 -9.77
C THR A 159 12.63 -1.48 -8.56
N THR A 160 13.28 -0.34 -8.68
CA THR A 160 13.27 0.70 -7.63
C THR A 160 11.83 1.07 -7.26
N PRO A 161 11.44 0.98 -5.97
CA PRO A 161 10.12 1.37 -5.52
C PRO A 161 9.83 2.86 -5.79
N SER A 162 8.61 3.18 -6.16
CA SER A 162 8.14 4.54 -6.41
C SER A 162 6.75 4.76 -5.82
N VAL A 163 6.37 6.04 -5.67
CA VAL A 163 5.00 6.45 -5.31
C VAL A 163 4.21 6.79 -6.57
N VAL A 164 2.90 6.99 -6.41
CA VAL A 164 2.07 7.53 -7.51
C VAL A 164 2.21 9.05 -7.54
N TYR A 165 2.61 9.58 -8.68
CA TYR A 165 2.66 11.01 -8.97
C TYR A 165 1.45 11.43 -9.79
N LYS A 166 1.03 12.70 -9.65
CA LYS A 166 0.03 13.31 -10.52
C LYS A 166 0.71 14.31 -11.41
N VAL A 167 0.62 14.08 -12.71
CA VAL A 167 1.30 14.90 -13.73
C VAL A 167 0.26 15.70 -14.52
N GLY A 168 0.30 17.01 -14.37
CA GLY A 168 -0.50 17.92 -15.17
C GLY A 168 0.14 18.15 -16.53
N LEU A 169 -0.59 17.87 -17.58
CA LEU A 169 -0.13 18.05 -18.96
C LEU A 169 -0.43 19.48 -19.46
N THR A 170 0.32 19.93 -20.46
CA THR A 170 0.07 21.19 -21.16
C THR A 170 -1.27 21.21 -21.89
N SER A 171 -1.88 20.04 -22.13
CA SER A 171 -3.24 19.89 -22.65
C SER A 171 -4.34 20.24 -21.63
N GLY A 172 -4.01 20.37 -20.34
CA GLY A 172 -4.94 20.58 -19.24
C GLY A 172 -5.43 19.31 -18.57
N GLU A 173 -5.04 18.14 -19.03
CA GLU A 173 -5.34 16.85 -18.41
C GLU A 173 -4.36 16.55 -17.27
N GLU A 174 -4.82 15.88 -16.19
CA GLU A 174 -3.99 15.36 -15.11
C GLU A 174 -4.00 13.83 -15.17
N ILE A 175 -2.82 13.22 -15.25
CA ILE A 175 -2.63 11.76 -15.30
C ILE A 175 -1.91 11.26 -14.05
N GLU A 176 -2.16 10.01 -13.67
CA GLU A 176 -1.42 9.33 -12.61
C GLU A 176 -0.25 8.55 -13.24
N VAL A 177 0.94 8.70 -12.64
CA VAL A 177 2.19 8.06 -13.06
C VAL A 177 2.75 7.29 -11.87
N SER A 178 2.80 5.97 -11.99
CA SER A 178 3.32 5.09 -10.95
C SER A 178 4.73 4.56 -11.27
N SER A 179 5.15 4.66 -12.54
CA SER A 179 6.43 4.20 -13.04
C SER A 179 7.19 5.34 -13.73
N PRO A 180 8.52 5.44 -13.59
CA PRO A 180 9.34 6.39 -14.37
C PRO A 180 9.16 6.23 -15.88
N ASN A 181 8.82 5.02 -16.36
CA ASN A 181 8.62 4.75 -17.79
C ASN A 181 7.33 5.36 -18.35
N GLU A 182 6.35 5.62 -17.48
CA GLU A 182 5.08 6.28 -17.84
C GLU A 182 5.21 7.80 -17.88
N MET A 183 6.36 8.36 -17.43
CA MET A 183 6.57 9.80 -17.37
C MET A 183 6.54 10.41 -18.77
N PRO A 184 5.67 11.38 -19.04
CA PRO A 184 5.63 12.06 -20.32
C PRO A 184 6.93 12.84 -20.61
N GLU A 185 7.13 13.19 -21.86
CA GLU A 185 8.23 14.09 -22.26
C GLU A 185 8.13 15.43 -21.53
N LYS A 186 9.26 15.96 -21.06
CA LYS A 186 9.33 17.20 -20.26
C LYS A 186 8.55 18.38 -20.88
N VAL A 187 8.51 18.45 -22.21
CA VAL A 187 7.80 19.53 -22.95
C VAL A 187 6.28 19.47 -22.79
N LYS A 188 5.74 18.29 -22.51
CA LYS A 188 4.30 18.04 -22.32
C LYS A 188 3.86 18.23 -20.88
N ILE A 189 4.80 18.40 -19.93
CA ILE A 189 4.52 18.50 -18.50
C ILE A 189 4.38 19.98 -18.12
N SER A 190 3.27 20.33 -17.49
CA SER A 190 3.01 21.64 -16.89
C SER A 190 3.47 21.68 -15.43
N TYR A 191 3.12 20.64 -14.65
CA TYR A 191 3.51 20.48 -13.26
C TYR A 191 3.49 19.00 -12.86
N ILE A 192 4.23 18.68 -11.79
CA ILE A 192 4.18 17.35 -11.16
C ILE A 192 3.81 17.53 -9.70
N LYS A 193 2.85 16.75 -9.22
CA LYS A 193 2.49 16.66 -7.81
C LYS A 193 2.95 15.34 -7.24
N GLU A 194 3.51 15.38 -6.04
CA GLU A 194 3.86 14.21 -5.25
C GLU A 194 2.96 14.08 -4.01
N PRO A 195 2.69 12.85 -3.53
CA PRO A 195 1.92 12.65 -2.32
C PRO A 195 2.73 13.05 -1.09
N TYR A 196 2.11 13.82 -0.20
CA TYR A 196 2.62 14.16 1.12
C TYR A 196 1.92 13.32 2.18
N ILE A 197 2.64 13.05 3.24
CA ILE A 197 2.13 12.42 4.46
C ILE A 197 2.20 13.40 5.61
N TYR A 198 1.26 13.28 6.54
CA TYR A 198 1.31 13.93 7.84
C TYR A 198 1.86 12.93 8.85
N THR A 199 2.95 13.31 9.53
CA THR A 199 3.69 12.39 10.39
C THR A 199 3.51 12.70 11.87
N ASN A 200 3.48 11.64 12.70
CA ASN A 200 3.51 11.67 14.15
C ASN A 200 4.80 10.99 14.62
N ILE A 201 5.75 11.76 15.13
CA ILE A 201 7.05 11.26 15.60
C ILE A 201 7.13 11.46 17.11
N ILE A 202 6.91 10.39 17.87
CA ILE A 202 6.99 10.43 19.33
C ILE A 202 8.39 10.02 19.76
N SER A 203 9.05 10.87 20.55
CA SER A 203 10.44 10.65 20.98
C SER A 203 10.73 11.34 22.31
N PRO A 204 11.79 10.91 23.04
CA PRO A 204 12.37 11.72 24.11
C PRO A 204 12.82 13.08 23.63
N THR A 205 12.70 14.10 24.49
CA THR A 205 13.02 15.51 24.19
C THR A 205 14.46 15.73 23.75
N GLU A 206 15.41 14.90 24.22
CA GLU A 206 16.84 14.98 23.84
C GLU A 206 17.09 14.76 22.34
N PHE A 207 16.18 14.10 21.62
CA PHE A 207 16.33 13.79 20.18
C PHE A 207 15.60 14.76 19.26
N ILE A 208 14.98 15.83 19.75
CA ILE A 208 14.26 16.82 18.93
C ILE A 208 15.16 17.34 17.80
N GLY A 209 16.38 17.80 18.12
CA GLY A 209 17.31 18.34 17.13
C GLY A 209 17.68 17.37 16.00
N PRO A 210 18.14 16.15 16.31
CA PRO A 210 18.41 15.13 15.30
C PRO A 210 17.18 14.78 14.43
N ILE A 211 15.99 14.69 15.01
CA ILE A 211 14.75 14.41 14.28
C ILE A 211 14.41 15.56 13.32
N MET A 212 14.46 16.81 13.81
CA MET A 212 14.20 17.98 12.97
C MET A 212 15.17 18.04 11.79
N THR A 213 16.46 17.81 12.03
CA THR A 213 17.48 17.76 10.98
C THR A 213 17.17 16.66 9.94
N LEU A 214 16.79 15.46 10.39
CA LEU A 214 16.42 14.37 9.51
C LEU A 214 15.21 14.74 8.63
N CYS A 215 14.15 15.27 9.25
CA CYS A 215 12.95 15.67 8.51
C CYS A 215 13.23 16.79 7.50
N GLN A 216 14.05 17.79 7.86
CA GLN A 216 14.45 18.86 6.94
C GLN A 216 15.24 18.34 5.75
N ASN A 217 16.19 17.42 5.97
CA ASN A 217 16.96 16.77 4.90
C ASN A 217 16.07 15.94 3.95
N LYS A 218 14.90 15.54 4.41
CA LYS A 218 13.89 14.82 3.64
C LYS A 218 12.77 15.74 3.13
N ARG A 219 13.06 17.01 2.91
CA ARG A 219 12.13 18.04 2.42
C ARG A 219 10.87 18.20 3.28
N GLY A 220 10.96 17.80 4.55
CA GLY A 220 9.86 17.90 5.51
C GLY A 220 9.53 19.36 5.84
N ILE A 221 8.24 19.65 5.87
CA ILE A 221 7.68 20.94 6.30
C ILE A 221 7.20 20.77 7.73
N TYR A 222 7.83 21.49 8.65
CA TYR A 222 7.46 21.48 10.06
C TYR A 222 6.04 22.04 10.25
N ASP A 223 5.26 21.35 11.08
CA ASP A 223 3.93 21.80 11.49
C ASP A 223 3.95 22.24 12.97
N THR A 224 4.01 21.29 13.90
CA THR A 224 3.97 21.57 15.34
C THR A 224 4.74 20.55 16.16
N THR A 225 5.04 20.91 17.41
CA THR A 225 5.57 19.99 18.43
C THR A 225 4.72 20.06 19.67
N GLU A 226 4.18 18.93 20.08
CA GLU A 226 3.37 18.78 21.28
C GLU A 226 4.16 18.06 22.37
N TYR A 227 4.25 18.67 23.57
CA TYR A 227 4.86 18.01 24.73
C TYR A 227 3.82 17.09 25.39
N ILE A 228 4.06 15.78 25.33
CA ILE A 228 3.21 14.77 25.97
C ILE A 228 3.43 14.82 27.48
N ASP A 229 4.70 14.94 27.90
CA ASP A 229 5.13 15.13 29.28
C ASP A 229 6.49 15.85 29.32
N GLU A 230 7.14 15.94 30.48
CA GLU A 230 8.44 16.61 30.64
C GLU A 230 9.57 15.95 29.84
N THR A 231 9.42 14.67 29.47
CA THR A 231 10.46 13.83 28.86
C THR A 231 10.18 13.45 27.40
N ARG A 232 8.91 13.54 26.94
CA ARG A 232 8.49 13.08 25.62
C ARG A 232 7.73 14.15 24.85
N VAL A 233 7.98 14.15 23.54
CA VAL A 233 7.33 15.01 22.57
C VAL A 233 6.71 14.21 21.44
N ASN A 234 5.69 14.75 20.80
CA ASN A 234 5.18 14.37 19.50
C ASN A 234 5.48 15.50 18.51
N ILE A 235 6.24 15.19 17.47
CA ILE A 235 6.69 16.15 16.44
C ILE A 235 5.96 15.84 15.15
N HIS A 236 5.34 16.86 14.58
CA HIS A 236 4.53 16.74 13.38
C HIS A 236 5.19 17.42 12.18
N TYR A 237 5.22 16.70 11.06
CA TYR A 237 5.74 17.17 9.80
C TYR A 237 4.85 16.74 8.64
N TYR A 238 4.85 17.54 7.58
CA TYR A 238 4.44 17.10 6.26
C TYR A 238 5.69 16.70 5.48
N ILE A 239 5.79 15.44 5.07
CA ILE A 239 6.96 14.91 4.35
C ILE A 239 6.49 14.27 3.04
N PRO A 240 7.21 14.45 1.92
CA PRO A 240 6.91 13.71 0.70
C PRO A 240 7.04 12.21 0.94
N LEU A 241 6.02 11.43 0.54
CA LEU A 241 5.99 9.98 0.76
C LEU A 241 7.22 9.29 0.13
N GLY A 242 7.68 9.74 -1.04
CA GLY A 242 8.86 9.20 -1.71
C GLY A 242 10.15 9.31 -0.89
N GLU A 243 10.26 10.29 0.01
CA GLU A 243 11.46 10.50 0.83
C GLU A 243 11.56 9.55 2.03
N ILE A 244 10.44 8.94 2.44
CA ILE A 244 10.42 8.03 3.59
C ILE A 244 10.58 6.56 3.19
N ILE A 245 10.36 6.23 1.91
CA ILE A 245 10.33 4.85 1.43
C ILE A 245 11.65 4.12 1.69
N TYR A 246 12.81 4.79 1.55
CA TYR A 246 14.10 4.09 1.57
C TYR A 246 14.70 3.97 2.97
N ASP A 247 15.30 5.03 3.48
CA ASP A 247 16.20 4.98 4.61
C ASP A 247 15.74 5.83 5.83
N PHE A 248 14.56 6.43 5.71
CA PHE A 248 14.08 7.37 6.73
C PHE A 248 13.88 6.68 8.09
N TYR A 249 13.23 5.54 8.10
CA TYR A 249 12.93 4.80 9.34
C TYR A 249 14.21 4.34 10.04
N ASP A 250 15.14 3.78 9.28
CA ASP A 250 16.42 3.30 9.81
C ASP A 250 17.25 4.45 10.39
N LYS A 251 17.30 5.59 9.68
CA LYS A 251 17.95 6.81 10.15
C LYS A 251 17.26 7.36 11.40
N LEU A 252 15.93 7.40 11.42
CA LEU A 252 15.18 7.84 12.59
C LEU A 252 15.52 6.99 13.81
N LYS A 253 15.48 5.67 13.67
CA LYS A 253 15.86 4.73 14.74
C LYS A 253 17.32 4.90 15.18
N SER A 254 18.24 5.03 14.22
CA SER A 254 19.66 5.25 14.52
C SER A 254 19.89 6.55 15.29
N TYR A 255 19.31 7.66 14.85
CA TYR A 255 19.49 8.98 15.48
C TYR A 255 18.86 9.10 16.85
N THR A 256 17.85 8.27 17.12
CA THR A 256 17.13 8.26 18.40
C THR A 256 17.45 7.05 19.26
N LYS A 257 18.50 6.30 18.96
CA LYS A 257 18.89 5.08 19.68
C LYS A 257 17.73 4.05 19.81
N GLY A 258 16.83 4.03 18.83
CA GLY A 258 15.66 3.17 18.79
C GLY A 258 14.43 3.69 19.54
N TYR A 259 14.52 4.82 20.22
CA TYR A 259 13.41 5.32 21.07
C TYR A 259 12.27 5.95 20.29
N ALA A 260 12.49 6.57 19.11
CA ALA A 260 11.42 7.21 18.38
C ALA A 260 10.42 6.17 17.83
N SER A 261 9.14 6.47 17.96
CA SER A 261 8.07 5.84 17.19
C SER A 261 7.66 6.76 16.05
N PHE A 262 7.24 6.16 14.94
CA PHE A 262 6.85 6.85 13.73
C PHE A 262 5.54 6.29 13.20
N ASP A 263 4.57 7.17 13.03
CA ASP A 263 3.30 6.88 12.40
C ASP A 263 2.97 7.99 11.41
N TYR A 264 2.17 7.70 10.39
CA TYR A 264 1.81 8.69 9.38
C TYR A 264 0.47 8.40 8.72
N GLU A 265 -0.14 9.46 8.21
CA GLU A 265 -1.34 9.42 7.40
C GLU A 265 -1.08 10.07 6.04
N VAL A 266 -1.69 9.52 4.99
CA VAL A 266 -1.64 10.17 3.67
C VAL A 266 -2.43 11.47 3.73
N SER A 267 -1.77 12.57 3.36
CA SER A 267 -2.35 13.91 3.38
C SER A 267 -2.80 14.32 1.98
N ASP A 268 -2.11 15.22 1.35
CA ASP A 268 -2.47 15.85 0.09
C ASP A 268 -1.38 15.65 -0.97
N TYR A 269 -1.70 16.04 -2.21
CA TYR A 269 -0.74 16.10 -3.29
C TYR A 269 -0.25 17.54 -3.48
N ARG A 270 1.07 17.74 -3.46
CA ARG A 270 1.68 19.08 -3.62
C ARG A 270 2.57 19.14 -4.84
N VAL A 271 2.55 20.29 -5.52
CA VAL A 271 3.43 20.54 -6.66
C VAL A 271 4.89 20.57 -6.19
N SER A 272 5.75 19.82 -6.87
CA SER A 272 7.19 19.74 -6.58
C SER A 272 7.99 19.72 -7.87
N LYS A 273 9.27 20.16 -7.77
CA LYS A 273 10.21 20.16 -8.90
C LYS A 273 10.83 18.77 -9.06
N LEU A 274 10.08 17.89 -9.66
CA LEU A 274 10.52 16.50 -9.89
C LEU A 274 11.01 16.32 -11.31
N VAL A 275 12.03 15.46 -11.45
CA VAL A 275 12.59 15.07 -12.74
C VAL A 275 12.77 13.59 -12.82
N LYS A 276 12.61 13.03 -14.03
CA LYS A 276 13.01 11.66 -14.33
C LYS A 276 14.53 11.64 -14.48
N MET A 277 15.19 10.76 -13.75
CA MET A 277 16.61 10.47 -13.88
C MET A 277 16.79 9.10 -14.49
N ASP A 278 17.42 9.06 -15.68
CA ASP A 278 17.72 7.81 -16.38
C ASP A 278 19.18 7.42 -16.13
N ILE A 279 19.40 6.14 -15.83
CA ILE A 279 20.74 5.58 -15.67
C ILE A 279 21.15 4.92 -16.99
N LEU A 280 22.33 5.28 -17.46
CA LEU A 280 22.87 4.75 -18.70
C LEU A 280 23.99 3.73 -18.41
N LEU A 281 23.90 2.55 -19.00
CA LEU A 281 24.98 1.56 -19.06
C LEU A 281 25.51 1.52 -20.49
N ASN A 282 26.77 1.80 -20.67
CA ASN A 282 27.42 1.88 -21.98
C ASN A 282 26.64 2.77 -23.00
N GLY A 283 26.11 3.90 -22.52
CA GLY A 283 25.34 4.86 -23.35
C GLY A 283 23.89 4.46 -23.65
N GLN A 284 23.42 3.33 -23.15
CA GLN A 284 22.02 2.88 -23.29
C GLN A 284 21.27 3.06 -21.99
N ILE A 285 20.03 3.56 -22.07
CA ILE A 285 19.16 3.72 -20.91
C ILE A 285 18.73 2.35 -20.41
N VAL A 286 18.87 2.13 -19.09
CA VAL A 286 18.32 0.98 -18.39
C VAL A 286 17.07 1.43 -17.65
N ASP A 287 15.94 1.19 -18.28
CA ASP A 287 14.61 1.64 -17.79
C ASP A 287 14.26 1.12 -16.39
N ALA A 288 14.72 -0.09 -16.05
CA ALA A 288 14.53 -0.69 -14.71
C ALA A 288 15.24 0.07 -13.58
N LEU A 289 16.24 0.89 -13.90
CA LEU A 289 17.00 1.72 -12.96
C LEU A 289 16.57 3.19 -12.99
N SER A 290 15.65 3.58 -13.86
CA SER A 290 15.14 4.94 -13.93
C SER A 290 14.35 5.28 -12.65
N VAL A 291 14.50 6.49 -12.14
CA VAL A 291 13.82 6.97 -10.93
C VAL A 291 13.26 8.37 -11.12
N ILE A 292 12.26 8.73 -10.33
CA ILE A 292 11.73 10.10 -10.25
C ILE A 292 12.27 10.70 -8.95
N VAL A 293 13.01 11.78 -9.07
CA VAL A 293 13.69 12.44 -7.93
C VAL A 293 13.42 13.95 -7.95
N HIS A 294 13.62 14.60 -6.81
CA HIS A 294 13.59 16.06 -6.77
C HIS A 294 14.83 16.65 -7.49
N GLU A 295 14.64 17.75 -8.19
CA GLU A 295 15.69 18.39 -9.01
C GLU A 295 16.97 18.67 -8.21
N ASP A 296 16.86 19.05 -6.93
CA ASP A 296 18.02 19.33 -6.06
C ASP A 296 18.85 18.08 -5.74
N PHE A 297 18.32 16.88 -5.95
CA PHE A 297 18.98 15.58 -5.70
C PHE A 297 19.34 14.82 -6.98
N ALA A 298 19.14 15.45 -8.14
CA ALA A 298 19.39 14.82 -9.44
C ALA A 298 20.87 14.87 -9.89
N TYR A 299 21.80 15.33 -9.02
CA TYR A 299 23.23 15.47 -9.32
C TYR A 299 24.10 14.66 -8.37
#